data_93c4d7cb247e9cf9ce9f490210f55cd8
#
_entry.id   93c4d7cb247e9cf9ce9f490210f55cd8
#
_cell.length_a   1.000
_cell.length_b   1.000
_cell.length_c   1.000
_cell.angle_alpha   90.00
_cell.angle_beta   90.00
_cell.angle_gamma   90.00
#
_symmetry.space_group_name_H-M   'P 1'
#
loop_
_entity.id
_entity.type
_entity.pdbx_description
1 polymer ?
#
loop_
_entity_poly.entity_id
_entity_poly.type
_entity_poly.pdbx_seq_one_letter_code
_entity_poly.pdbx_strand_id
1 'polypeptide(L)'
;MSEDDKQFINDVFPDVKVDVIENGVDVNHFDQTKHIKSKNPTVLFVGQFKWLPNLEAAKYLVTDIWPLIKNKIPDAKLQIVGRNPNQEILDLGKYPDVTIRSNVEDIRTAFGESDVLLAPIRNGKGTKLKVLEAMASGTPIVGTPMAAEGIAIENGKHALIGKNTKELATFTSELLKNKEKAKAIAKNANKLVRETYDWIKIAARLNKLYEDIV
;
A
#
# COMPACT_ATOMS: atom_id res chain seq x y z
N MET A 1 -12.79 6.59 -8.49
CA MET A 1 -13.00 7.93 -7.88
C MET A 1 -13.15 7.76 -6.38
N SER A 2 -13.09 8.83 -5.60
CA SER A 2 -13.25 8.84 -4.15
C SER A 2 -14.39 9.77 -3.74
N GLU A 3 -14.80 9.72 -2.47
CA GLU A 3 -15.77 10.67 -1.94
C GLU A 3 -15.25 12.13 -1.99
N ASP A 4 -13.93 12.33 -1.87
CA ASP A 4 -13.30 13.64 -2.05
C ASP A 4 -13.47 14.18 -3.48
N ASP A 5 -13.35 13.30 -4.50
CA ASP A 5 -13.61 13.67 -5.90
C ASP A 5 -15.09 14.03 -6.12
N LYS A 6 -16.01 13.29 -5.48
CA LYS A 6 -17.45 13.61 -5.51
C LYS A 6 -17.73 14.98 -4.89
N GLN A 7 -17.16 15.24 -3.71
CA GLN A 7 -17.33 16.51 -3.03
C GLN A 7 -16.85 17.67 -3.92
N PHE A 8 -15.66 17.52 -4.53
CA PHE A 8 -15.14 18.54 -5.45
C PHE A 8 -16.06 18.81 -6.65
N ILE A 9 -16.67 17.75 -7.22
CA ILE A 9 -17.62 17.92 -8.33
C ILE A 9 -18.90 18.62 -7.83
N ASN A 10 -19.44 18.24 -6.68
CA ASN A 10 -20.65 18.83 -6.13
C ASN A 10 -20.45 20.29 -5.71
N ASP A 11 -19.23 20.67 -5.27
CA ASP A 11 -18.91 22.07 -4.96
C ASP A 11 -18.94 22.96 -6.21
N VAL A 12 -18.62 22.40 -7.38
CA VAL A 12 -18.65 23.13 -8.67
C VAL A 12 -20.00 23.01 -9.37
N PHE A 13 -20.67 21.87 -9.25
CA PHE A 13 -21.91 21.54 -9.92
C PHE A 13 -22.91 20.96 -8.92
N PRO A 14 -23.57 21.80 -8.09
CA PRO A 14 -24.43 21.32 -6.98
C PRO A 14 -25.64 20.53 -7.42
N ASP A 15 -26.16 20.79 -8.62
CA ASP A 15 -27.37 20.14 -9.15
C ASP A 15 -27.08 18.81 -9.86
N VAL A 16 -25.82 18.41 -9.98
CA VAL A 16 -25.43 17.14 -10.64
C VAL A 16 -25.42 16.01 -9.62
N LYS A 17 -26.22 14.95 -9.89
CA LYS A 17 -26.14 13.72 -9.10
C LYS A 17 -24.84 12.99 -9.42
N VAL A 18 -23.99 12.81 -8.41
CA VAL A 18 -22.70 12.11 -8.52
C VAL A 18 -22.70 10.89 -7.62
N ASP A 19 -22.45 9.74 -8.20
CA ASP A 19 -22.23 8.49 -7.47
C ASP A 19 -20.77 8.05 -7.60
N VAL A 20 -20.20 7.49 -6.53
CA VAL A 20 -18.81 7.05 -6.49
C VAL A 20 -18.71 5.55 -6.73
N ILE A 21 -17.92 5.19 -7.72
CA ILE A 21 -17.43 3.83 -7.91
C ILE A 21 -15.91 3.85 -7.68
N GLU A 22 -15.48 3.23 -6.60
CA GLU A 22 -14.09 3.20 -6.16
C GLU A 22 -13.25 2.27 -7.03
N ASN A 23 -11.93 2.45 -6.96
CA ASN A 23 -10.99 1.44 -7.45
C ASN A 23 -11.00 0.22 -6.54
N GLY A 24 -10.86 -0.96 -7.12
CA GLY A 24 -10.84 -2.22 -6.41
C GLY A 24 -9.57 -3.03 -6.61
N VAL A 25 -9.59 -4.23 -6.07
CA VAL A 25 -8.56 -5.24 -6.19
C VAL A 25 -9.22 -6.62 -6.39
N ASP A 26 -8.56 -7.51 -7.12
CA ASP A 26 -8.97 -8.92 -7.17
C ASP A 26 -8.56 -9.61 -5.87
N VAL A 27 -9.51 -9.63 -4.93
CA VAL A 27 -9.29 -10.21 -3.60
C VAL A 27 -8.99 -11.70 -3.70
N ASN A 28 -9.66 -12.43 -4.59
CA ASN A 28 -9.45 -13.87 -4.74
C ASN A 28 -8.03 -14.19 -5.26
N HIS A 29 -7.51 -13.35 -6.16
CA HIS A 29 -6.14 -13.48 -6.66
C HIS A 29 -5.12 -13.25 -5.52
N PHE A 30 -5.24 -12.18 -4.77
CA PHE A 30 -4.30 -11.84 -3.69
C PHE A 30 -4.45 -12.72 -2.45
N ASP A 31 -5.62 -13.29 -2.18
CA ASP A 31 -5.83 -14.25 -1.09
C ASP A 31 -5.00 -15.54 -1.23
N GLN A 32 -4.59 -15.84 -2.45
CA GLN A 32 -3.71 -16.97 -2.74
C GLN A 32 -2.24 -16.69 -2.42
N THR A 33 -1.92 -15.52 -1.85
CA THR A 33 -0.56 -15.16 -1.44
C THR A 33 -0.05 -16.16 -0.41
N LYS A 34 1.06 -16.83 -0.74
CA LYS A 34 1.72 -17.77 0.17
C LYS A 34 2.72 -17.02 1.03
N HIS A 35 2.39 -16.84 2.32
CA HIS A 35 3.32 -16.21 3.25
C HIS A 35 4.45 -17.18 3.63
N ILE A 36 5.67 -16.79 3.27
CA ILE A 36 6.89 -17.55 3.56
C ILE A 36 7.61 -16.84 4.70
N LYS A 37 7.88 -17.57 5.78
CA LYS A 37 8.63 -17.00 6.90
C LYS A 37 10.05 -16.66 6.45
N SER A 38 10.33 -15.37 6.30
CA SER A 38 11.67 -14.88 6.03
C SER A 38 12.61 -15.12 7.21
N LYS A 39 13.89 -15.38 6.93
CA LYS A 39 14.92 -15.47 7.97
C LYS A 39 15.12 -14.11 8.66
N ASN A 40 15.01 -13.04 7.92
CA ASN A 40 15.19 -11.67 8.40
C ASN A 40 13.89 -10.88 8.27
N PRO A 41 13.60 -9.94 9.18
CA PRO A 41 12.46 -9.03 9.06
C PRO A 41 12.54 -8.26 7.73
N THR A 42 11.50 -8.35 6.90
CA THR A 42 11.53 -7.80 5.53
C THR A 42 10.47 -6.73 5.32
N VAL A 43 10.93 -5.55 4.92
CA VAL A 43 10.08 -4.43 4.50
C VAL A 43 9.92 -4.44 2.99
N LEU A 44 8.70 -4.24 2.51
CA LEU A 44 8.35 -4.16 1.09
C LEU A 44 7.96 -2.74 0.69
N PHE A 45 8.44 -2.28 -0.44
CA PHE A 45 7.86 -1.19 -1.19
C PHE A 45 7.54 -1.65 -2.61
N VAL A 46 6.32 -1.33 -3.09
CA VAL A 46 5.89 -1.68 -4.45
C VAL A 46 5.62 -0.41 -5.24
N GLY A 47 6.09 -0.36 -6.50
CA GLY A 47 5.85 0.79 -7.36
C GLY A 47 6.04 0.56 -8.84
N GLN A 48 5.32 1.35 -9.65
CA GLN A 48 5.65 1.55 -11.05
C GLN A 48 6.50 2.82 -11.17
N PHE A 49 7.77 2.70 -11.55
CA PHE A 49 8.75 3.78 -11.44
C PHE A 49 8.74 4.76 -12.62
N LYS A 50 7.83 4.61 -13.58
CA LYS A 50 7.47 5.69 -14.53
C LYS A 50 6.71 6.83 -13.85
N TRP A 51 6.09 6.59 -12.69
CA TRP A 51 5.34 7.58 -11.93
C TRP A 51 6.22 8.25 -10.88
N LEU A 52 6.40 9.56 -11.02
CA LEU A 52 7.25 10.36 -10.15
C LEU A 52 6.97 10.15 -8.64
N PRO A 53 5.71 10.08 -8.17
CA PRO A 53 5.43 9.83 -6.76
C PRO A 53 6.03 8.52 -6.22
N ASN A 54 6.10 7.47 -7.03
CA ASN A 54 6.71 6.21 -6.62
C ASN A 54 8.24 6.30 -6.56
N LEU A 55 8.85 7.03 -7.50
CA LEU A 55 10.28 7.27 -7.52
C LEU A 55 10.71 8.09 -6.29
N GLU A 56 10.01 9.19 -6.01
CA GLU A 56 10.26 10.02 -4.83
C GLU A 56 10.06 9.24 -3.52
N ALA A 57 9.00 8.43 -3.44
CA ALA A 57 8.74 7.60 -2.26
C ALA A 57 9.83 6.54 -2.04
N ALA A 58 10.33 5.89 -3.09
CA ALA A 58 11.41 4.93 -2.98
C ALA A 58 12.72 5.59 -2.52
N LYS A 59 13.07 6.76 -3.08
CA LYS A 59 14.22 7.56 -2.62
C LYS A 59 14.07 7.93 -1.15
N TYR A 60 12.96 8.58 -0.79
CA TYR A 60 12.68 8.98 0.59
C TYR A 60 12.73 7.79 1.57
N LEU A 61 12.19 6.64 1.15
CA LEU A 61 12.28 5.42 1.93
C LEU A 61 13.73 5.04 2.23
N VAL A 62 14.58 4.99 1.21
CA VAL A 62 15.96 4.48 1.33
C VAL A 62 16.88 5.49 2.00
N THR A 63 16.75 6.79 1.68
CA THR A 63 17.68 7.80 2.20
C THR A 63 17.35 8.29 3.60
N ASP A 64 16.05 8.37 3.95
CA ASP A 64 15.62 9.02 5.18
C ASP A 64 15.02 8.07 6.21
N ILE A 65 14.19 7.10 5.76
CA ILE A 65 13.45 6.22 6.66
C ILE A 65 14.28 4.97 6.99
N TRP A 66 14.88 4.35 5.98
CA TRP A 66 15.58 3.07 6.11
C TRP A 66 16.71 3.09 7.14
N PRO A 67 17.58 4.11 7.21
CA PRO A 67 18.60 4.20 8.25
C PRO A 67 18.03 4.16 9.67
N LEU A 68 16.86 4.78 9.90
CA LEU A 68 16.19 4.77 11.21
C LEU A 68 15.60 3.38 11.55
N ILE A 69 15.14 2.64 10.55
CA ILE A 69 14.69 1.26 10.74
C ILE A 69 15.89 0.36 11.05
N LYS A 70 16.99 0.49 10.29
CA LYS A 70 18.22 -0.29 10.49
C LYS A 70 18.83 -0.07 11.88
N ASN A 71 18.77 1.15 12.41
CA ASN A 71 19.22 1.43 13.78
C ASN A 71 18.40 0.68 14.85
N LYS A 72 17.11 0.40 14.60
CA LYS A 72 16.21 -0.33 15.51
C LYS A 72 16.19 -1.83 15.27
N ILE A 73 16.45 -2.26 14.04
CA ILE A 73 16.40 -3.66 13.59
C ILE A 73 17.57 -3.89 12.62
N PRO A 74 18.78 -4.16 13.12
CA PRO A 74 20.00 -4.26 12.30
C PRO A 74 19.97 -5.33 11.21
N ASP A 75 19.21 -6.41 11.40
CA ASP A 75 19.06 -7.53 10.47
C ASP A 75 17.91 -7.35 9.48
N ALA A 76 17.16 -6.24 9.54
CA ALA A 76 16.08 -5.96 8.60
C ALA A 76 16.57 -5.87 7.15
N LYS A 77 15.73 -6.32 6.22
CA LYS A 77 15.94 -6.23 4.75
C LYS A 77 14.85 -5.36 4.14
N LEU A 78 15.21 -4.64 3.08
CA LEU A 78 14.27 -3.84 2.28
C LEU A 78 14.21 -4.40 0.87
N GLN A 79 13.01 -4.73 0.42
CA GLN A 79 12.73 -5.07 -0.97
C GLN A 79 11.96 -3.94 -1.64
N ILE A 80 12.50 -3.42 -2.73
CA ILE A 80 11.83 -2.47 -3.62
C ILE A 80 11.49 -3.21 -4.90
N VAL A 81 10.20 -3.41 -5.12
CA VAL A 81 9.70 -4.24 -6.21
C VAL A 81 8.87 -3.40 -7.16
N GLY A 82 9.07 -3.57 -8.47
CA GLY A 82 8.23 -2.86 -9.42
C GLY A 82 8.67 -2.89 -10.86
N ARG A 83 7.91 -2.15 -11.69
CA ARG A 83 8.12 -2.12 -13.13
C ARG A 83 8.86 -0.86 -13.57
N ASN A 84 9.64 -1.00 -14.63
CA ASN A 84 10.35 0.09 -15.31
C ASN A 84 11.22 0.93 -14.37
N PRO A 85 12.13 0.34 -13.56
CA PRO A 85 13.07 1.11 -12.77
C PRO A 85 14.04 1.85 -13.71
N ASN A 86 14.22 3.14 -13.45
CA ASN A 86 15.30 3.91 -14.05
C ASN A 86 16.62 3.69 -13.27
N GLN A 87 17.71 4.29 -13.74
CA GLN A 87 19.02 4.14 -13.11
C GLN A 87 19.01 4.61 -11.65
N GLU A 88 18.26 5.67 -11.31
CA GLU A 88 18.18 6.18 -9.95
C GLU A 88 17.58 5.14 -8.99
N ILE A 89 16.55 4.40 -9.42
CA ILE A 89 15.96 3.31 -8.61
C ILE A 89 16.93 2.15 -8.49
N LEU A 90 17.61 1.76 -9.58
CA LEU A 90 18.62 0.68 -9.55
C LEU A 90 19.77 1.02 -8.59
N ASP A 91 20.19 2.28 -8.56
CA ASP A 91 21.25 2.76 -7.67
C ASP A 91 20.88 2.70 -6.18
N LEU A 92 19.60 2.70 -5.83
CA LEU A 92 19.16 2.45 -4.45
C LEU A 92 19.57 1.06 -3.94
N GLY A 93 19.77 0.10 -4.83
CA GLY A 93 20.29 -1.23 -4.47
C GLY A 93 21.73 -1.24 -3.97
N LYS A 94 22.47 -0.11 -4.07
CA LYS A 94 23.80 0.05 -3.50
C LYS A 94 23.78 0.32 -1.99
N TYR A 95 22.62 0.70 -1.45
CA TYR A 95 22.46 0.88 0.01
C TYR A 95 22.46 -0.48 0.73
N PRO A 96 23.00 -0.55 1.94
CA PRO A 96 23.06 -1.79 2.70
C PRO A 96 21.67 -2.41 2.91
N ASP A 97 21.57 -3.71 2.63
CA ASP A 97 20.35 -4.50 2.85
C ASP A 97 19.12 -4.05 2.03
N VAL A 98 19.34 -3.31 0.95
CA VAL A 98 18.33 -2.92 -0.02
C VAL A 98 18.45 -3.78 -1.28
N THR A 99 17.35 -4.40 -1.69
CA THR A 99 17.28 -5.20 -2.92
C THR A 99 16.25 -4.61 -3.87
N ILE A 100 16.63 -4.40 -5.12
CA ILE A 100 15.73 -3.97 -6.19
C ILE A 100 15.33 -5.19 -7.02
N ARG A 101 14.02 -5.45 -7.13
CA ARG A 101 13.47 -6.54 -7.95
C ARG A 101 12.59 -5.94 -9.05
N SER A 102 13.09 -6.01 -10.27
CA SER A 102 12.42 -5.45 -11.45
C SER A 102 11.54 -6.49 -12.12
N ASN A 103 10.36 -6.06 -12.57
CA ASN A 103 9.52 -6.83 -13.49
C ASN A 103 9.25 -8.27 -13.01
N VAL A 104 8.96 -8.42 -11.71
CA VAL A 104 8.55 -9.73 -11.16
C VAL A 104 7.31 -10.23 -11.89
N GLU A 105 7.28 -11.53 -12.18
CA GLU A 105 6.16 -12.16 -12.90
C GLU A 105 4.88 -12.11 -12.07
N ASP A 106 4.98 -12.42 -10.78
CA ASP A 106 3.87 -12.40 -9.84
C ASP A 106 4.23 -11.59 -8.60
N ILE A 107 3.54 -10.46 -8.42
CA ILE A 107 3.77 -9.55 -7.30
C ILE A 107 3.41 -10.17 -5.94
N ARG A 108 2.53 -11.19 -5.91
CA ARG A 108 2.14 -11.90 -4.68
C ARG A 108 3.34 -12.52 -3.99
N THR A 109 4.37 -12.94 -4.75
CA THR A 109 5.62 -13.46 -4.17
C THR A 109 6.30 -12.43 -3.28
N ALA A 110 6.32 -11.16 -3.72
CA ALA A 110 6.92 -10.07 -2.94
C ALA A 110 6.13 -9.78 -1.65
N PHE A 111 4.80 -9.79 -1.71
CA PHE A 111 3.95 -9.67 -0.51
C PHE A 111 4.16 -10.86 0.43
N GLY A 112 4.20 -12.08 -0.11
CA GLY A 112 4.34 -13.30 0.68
C GLY A 112 5.71 -13.45 1.38
N GLU A 113 6.77 -12.88 0.81
CA GLU A 113 8.14 -12.88 1.34
C GLU A 113 8.41 -11.71 2.32
N SER A 114 7.41 -10.84 2.55
CA SER A 114 7.58 -9.61 3.32
C SER A 114 6.70 -9.58 4.57
N ASP A 115 7.20 -8.93 5.62
CA ASP A 115 6.51 -8.81 6.91
C ASP A 115 5.66 -7.54 6.99
N VAL A 116 5.96 -6.49 6.20
CA VAL A 116 5.24 -5.23 6.20
C VAL A 116 5.40 -4.50 4.87
N LEU A 117 4.31 -3.94 4.34
CA LEU A 117 4.36 -2.92 3.28
C LEU A 117 4.61 -1.55 3.92
N LEU A 118 5.64 -0.84 3.46
CA LEU A 118 5.85 0.57 3.79
C LEU A 118 5.57 1.43 2.56
N ALA A 119 4.53 2.27 2.63
CA ALA A 119 4.07 3.14 1.55
C ALA A 119 4.24 4.63 1.92
N PRO A 120 5.46 5.20 1.84
CA PRO A 120 5.75 6.56 2.27
C PRO A 120 5.46 7.59 1.17
N ILE A 121 4.27 7.49 0.55
CA ILE A 121 3.83 8.36 -0.54
C ILE A 121 3.52 9.74 0.01
N ARG A 122 4.11 10.77 -0.56
CA ARG A 122 3.89 12.18 -0.15
C ARG A 122 3.16 13.00 -1.18
N ASN A 123 3.13 12.54 -2.43
CA ASN A 123 2.54 13.23 -3.58
C ASN A 123 1.69 12.27 -4.42
N GLY A 124 0.79 12.82 -5.23
CA GLY A 124 -0.06 12.08 -6.15
C GLY A 124 -1.44 11.76 -5.56
N LYS A 125 -2.49 12.06 -6.32
CA LYS A 125 -3.89 11.82 -5.96
C LYS A 125 -4.35 10.40 -6.34
N GLY A 126 -5.51 10.02 -5.82
CA GLY A 126 -6.22 8.78 -6.13
C GLY A 126 -5.76 7.57 -5.32
N THR A 127 -6.56 6.53 -5.38
CA THR A 127 -6.38 5.27 -4.65
C THR A 127 -5.04 4.60 -4.96
N LYS A 128 -4.31 4.23 -3.95
CA LYS A 128 -3.01 3.55 -4.08
C LYS A 128 -3.22 2.04 -4.15
N LEU A 129 -3.28 1.47 -5.36
CA LEU A 129 -3.55 0.03 -5.58
C LEU A 129 -2.65 -0.89 -4.74
N LYS A 130 -1.36 -0.56 -4.58
CA LYS A 130 -0.45 -1.32 -3.72
C LYS A 130 -0.93 -1.48 -2.27
N VAL A 131 -1.73 -0.51 -1.78
CA VAL A 131 -2.33 -0.58 -0.44
C VAL A 131 -3.48 -1.58 -0.43
N LEU A 132 -4.37 -1.55 -1.43
CA LEU A 132 -5.44 -2.54 -1.59
C LEU A 132 -4.88 -3.96 -1.81
N GLU A 133 -3.81 -4.09 -2.60
CA GLU A 133 -3.10 -5.35 -2.83
C GLU A 133 -2.50 -5.91 -1.53
N ALA A 134 -1.87 -5.06 -0.71
CA ALA A 134 -1.36 -5.45 0.61
C ALA A 134 -2.48 -5.88 1.56
N MET A 135 -3.60 -5.14 1.59
CA MET A 135 -4.78 -5.51 2.38
C MET A 135 -5.32 -6.89 1.96
N ALA A 136 -5.44 -7.12 0.65
CA ALA A 136 -5.95 -8.36 0.10
C ALA A 136 -5.01 -9.55 0.33
N SER A 137 -3.69 -9.33 0.23
CA SER A 137 -2.67 -10.35 0.52
C SER A 137 -2.47 -10.64 2.02
N GLY A 138 -3.11 -9.85 2.92
CA GLY A 138 -2.89 -10.01 4.35
C GLY A 138 -1.54 -9.51 4.85
N THR A 139 -0.89 -8.61 4.10
CA THR A 139 0.36 -7.96 4.51
C THR A 139 0.06 -6.70 5.31
N PRO A 140 0.56 -6.56 6.55
CA PRO A 140 0.32 -5.36 7.35
C PRO A 140 0.96 -4.11 6.72
N ILE A 141 0.36 -2.95 6.96
CA ILE A 141 0.67 -1.71 6.24
C ILE A 141 1.12 -0.62 7.20
N VAL A 142 2.21 0.05 6.82
CA VAL A 142 2.58 1.37 7.32
C VAL A 142 2.59 2.34 6.16
N GLY A 143 1.96 3.49 6.30
CA GLY A 143 1.90 4.49 5.23
C GLY A 143 1.76 5.91 5.74
N THR A 144 1.82 6.86 4.81
CA THR A 144 1.46 8.26 5.04
C THR A 144 -0.05 8.46 4.92
N PRO A 145 -0.62 9.60 5.36
CA PRO A 145 -2.02 9.94 5.06
C PRO A 145 -2.33 9.86 3.55
N MET A 146 -1.40 10.29 2.69
CA MET A 146 -1.52 10.20 1.23
C MET A 146 -1.58 8.75 0.72
N ALA A 147 -0.93 7.81 1.38
CA ALA A 147 -1.02 6.39 1.02
C ALA A 147 -2.40 5.79 1.32
N ALA A 148 -3.12 6.34 2.29
CA ALA A 148 -4.47 5.92 2.69
C ALA A 148 -5.60 6.67 1.95
N GLU A 149 -5.25 7.69 1.15
CA GLU A 149 -6.22 8.51 0.42
C GLU A 149 -7.15 7.66 -0.48
N GLY A 150 -8.46 7.91 -0.40
CA GLY A 150 -9.47 7.19 -1.16
C GLY A 150 -9.73 5.76 -0.69
N ILE A 151 -9.24 5.38 0.51
CA ILE A 151 -9.49 4.09 1.14
C ILE A 151 -9.96 4.35 2.58
N ALA A 152 -11.02 3.69 3.03
CA ALA A 152 -11.60 3.84 4.37
C ALA A 152 -10.71 3.23 5.48
N ILE A 153 -9.43 3.59 5.48
CA ILE A 153 -8.45 3.14 6.47
C ILE A 153 -8.62 3.93 7.78
N GLU A 154 -8.83 3.21 8.87
CA GLU A 154 -8.74 3.73 10.23
C GLU A 154 -7.32 3.48 10.77
N ASN A 155 -6.63 4.55 11.16
CA ASN A 155 -5.29 4.46 11.75
C ASN A 155 -5.29 3.62 13.03
N GLY A 156 -4.35 2.72 13.18
CA GLY A 156 -4.24 1.80 14.33
C GLY A 156 -5.09 0.54 14.21
N LYS A 157 -6.05 0.50 13.29
CA LYS A 157 -6.95 -0.64 13.08
C LYS A 157 -6.65 -1.39 11.78
N HIS A 158 -6.56 -0.67 10.65
CA HIS A 158 -6.34 -1.23 9.32
C HIS A 158 -4.92 -1.01 8.81
N ALA A 159 -4.25 0.04 9.28
CA ALA A 159 -2.84 0.36 8.99
C ALA A 159 -2.29 1.24 10.12
N LEU A 160 -0.96 1.43 10.16
CA LEU A 160 -0.34 2.49 10.95
C LEU A 160 0.01 3.67 10.04
N ILE A 161 -0.57 4.84 10.32
CA ILE A 161 -0.41 6.04 9.49
C ILE A 161 0.53 7.03 10.16
N GLY A 162 1.73 7.19 9.59
CA GLY A 162 2.76 8.11 10.08
C GLY A 162 2.80 9.40 9.25
N LYS A 163 2.95 10.54 9.94
CA LYS A 163 2.97 11.87 9.33
C LYS A 163 4.37 12.35 8.97
N ASN A 164 5.40 11.68 9.47
CA ASN A 164 6.80 12.06 9.28
C ASN A 164 7.73 10.84 9.28
N THR A 165 9.00 11.06 8.93
CA THR A 165 10.04 10.03 8.84
C THR A 165 10.18 9.19 10.11
N LYS A 166 10.18 9.85 11.29
CA LYS A 166 10.36 9.17 12.58
C LYS A 166 9.19 8.26 12.92
N GLU A 167 7.96 8.71 12.68
CA GLU A 167 6.75 7.91 12.90
C GLU A 167 6.72 6.70 11.97
N LEU A 168 6.98 6.89 10.66
CA LEU A 168 7.04 5.80 9.68
C LEU A 168 8.07 4.74 10.08
N ALA A 169 9.29 5.16 10.45
CA ALA A 169 10.32 4.24 10.92
C ALA A 169 9.93 3.54 12.24
N THR A 170 9.28 4.25 13.16
CA THR A 170 8.84 3.69 14.44
C THR A 170 7.75 2.65 14.25
N PHE A 171 6.72 2.98 13.47
CA PHE A 171 5.60 2.08 13.19
C PHE A 171 6.03 0.85 12.40
N THR A 172 6.92 1.02 11.42
CA THR A 172 7.49 -0.12 10.70
C THR A 172 8.26 -1.05 11.63
N SER A 173 9.12 -0.48 12.48
CA SER A 173 9.89 -1.25 13.46
C SER A 173 8.99 -1.94 14.50
N GLU A 174 7.88 -1.32 14.86
CA GLU A 174 6.88 -1.88 15.77
C GLU A 174 6.23 -3.13 15.16
N LEU A 175 5.73 -3.04 13.90
CA LEU A 175 5.08 -4.18 13.23
C LEU A 175 6.07 -5.32 12.96
N LEU A 176 7.32 -5.01 12.65
CA LEU A 176 8.36 -6.03 12.49
C LEU A 176 8.66 -6.79 13.80
N LYS A 177 8.58 -6.12 14.96
CA LYS A 177 8.84 -6.70 16.29
C LYS A 177 7.61 -7.36 16.91
N ASN A 178 6.43 -6.77 16.72
CA ASN A 178 5.18 -7.22 17.33
C ASN A 178 4.31 -7.95 16.31
N LYS A 179 4.53 -9.25 16.17
CA LYS A 179 3.82 -10.09 15.21
C LYS A 179 2.30 -10.18 15.47
N GLU A 180 1.88 -10.11 16.73
CA GLU A 180 0.45 -10.16 17.07
C GLU A 180 -0.27 -8.89 16.62
N LYS A 181 0.34 -7.71 16.85
CA LYS A 181 -0.20 -6.44 16.35
C LYS A 181 -0.23 -6.40 14.82
N ALA A 182 0.86 -6.84 14.17
CA ALA A 182 0.94 -6.93 12.72
C ALA A 182 -0.19 -7.81 12.15
N LYS A 183 -0.40 -9.00 12.72
CA LYS A 183 -1.45 -9.93 12.33
C LYS A 183 -2.86 -9.36 12.55
N ALA A 184 -3.09 -8.67 13.68
CA ALA A 184 -4.38 -8.05 13.96
C ALA A 184 -4.71 -6.94 12.94
N ILE A 185 -3.75 -6.06 12.64
CA ILE A 185 -3.89 -5.02 11.62
C ILE A 185 -4.15 -5.62 10.25
N ALA A 186 -3.36 -6.60 9.82
CA ALA A 186 -3.52 -7.26 8.53
C ALA A 186 -4.89 -7.93 8.40
N LYS A 187 -5.37 -8.62 9.45
CA LYS A 187 -6.70 -9.24 9.48
C LYS A 187 -7.82 -8.21 9.32
N ASN A 188 -7.74 -7.09 10.03
CA ASN A 188 -8.75 -6.03 9.93
C ASN A 188 -8.74 -5.39 8.53
N ALA A 189 -7.54 -5.12 7.98
CA ALA A 189 -7.37 -4.60 6.64
C ALA A 189 -7.92 -5.55 5.57
N ASN A 190 -7.64 -6.85 5.69
CA ASN A 190 -8.15 -7.88 4.78
C ASN A 190 -9.69 -7.97 4.83
N LYS A 191 -10.29 -7.85 6.03
CA LYS A 191 -11.74 -7.79 6.16
C LYS A 191 -12.31 -6.57 5.41
N LEU A 192 -11.75 -5.38 5.62
CA LEU A 192 -12.21 -4.15 4.98
C LEU A 192 -12.13 -4.25 3.45
N VAL A 193 -11.01 -4.72 2.88
CA VAL A 193 -10.85 -4.80 1.43
C VAL A 193 -11.83 -5.79 0.80
N ARG A 194 -12.09 -6.92 1.46
CA ARG A 194 -13.09 -7.91 1.01
C ARG A 194 -14.51 -7.36 1.03
N GLU A 195 -14.84 -6.55 2.01
CA GLU A 195 -16.19 -6.02 2.17
C GLU A 195 -16.46 -4.85 1.22
N THR A 196 -15.44 -4.04 0.89
CA THR A 196 -15.65 -2.75 0.21
C THR A 196 -14.97 -2.66 -1.16
N TYR A 197 -13.75 -3.21 -1.31
CA TYR A 197 -12.89 -2.97 -2.48
C TYR A 197 -12.66 -4.19 -3.36
N ASP A 198 -13.43 -5.26 -3.20
CA ASP A 198 -13.42 -6.40 -4.12
C ASP A 198 -14.08 -6.01 -5.45
N TRP A 199 -13.40 -6.22 -6.57
CA TRP A 199 -13.92 -5.94 -7.92
C TRP A 199 -15.29 -6.57 -8.18
N ILE A 200 -15.58 -7.76 -7.63
CA ILE A 200 -16.88 -8.42 -7.79
C ILE A 200 -17.98 -7.56 -7.16
N LYS A 201 -17.74 -7.04 -5.96
CA LYS A 201 -18.72 -6.19 -5.25
C LYS A 201 -18.86 -4.81 -5.88
N ILE A 202 -17.75 -4.24 -6.34
CA ILE A 202 -17.74 -2.97 -7.06
C ILE A 202 -18.55 -3.07 -8.36
N ALA A 203 -18.34 -4.14 -9.14
CA ALA A 203 -19.08 -4.39 -10.36
C ALA A 203 -20.60 -4.55 -10.10
N ALA A 204 -20.96 -5.26 -9.01
CA ALA A 204 -22.38 -5.42 -8.64
C ALA A 204 -23.03 -4.06 -8.27
N ARG A 205 -22.30 -3.17 -7.56
CA ARG A 205 -22.78 -1.80 -7.27
C ARG A 205 -22.94 -0.97 -8.54
N LEU A 206 -21.99 -1.06 -9.46
CA LEU A 206 -22.05 -0.35 -10.73
C LEU A 206 -23.26 -0.80 -11.57
N ASN A 207 -23.51 -2.11 -11.65
CA ASN A 207 -24.68 -2.65 -12.35
C ASN A 207 -25.99 -2.12 -11.77
N LYS A 208 -26.10 -2.10 -10.41
CA LYS A 208 -27.27 -1.54 -9.76
C LYS A 208 -27.50 -0.06 -10.09
N LEU A 209 -26.42 0.74 -10.13
CA LEU A 209 -26.53 2.16 -10.52
C LEU A 209 -27.04 2.32 -11.96
N TYR A 210 -26.63 1.46 -12.88
CA TYR A 210 -27.18 1.47 -14.25
C TYR A 210 -28.66 1.08 -14.28
N GLU A 211 -29.10 0.09 -13.50
CA GLU A 211 -30.51 -0.30 -13.39
C GLU A 211 -31.37 0.84 -12.83
N ASP A 212 -30.85 1.65 -11.90
CA ASP A 212 -31.57 2.78 -11.31
C ASP A 212 -31.68 4.00 -12.25
N ILE A 213 -30.96 4.03 -13.38
CA ILE A 213 -30.96 5.12 -14.38
C ILE A 213 -31.88 4.80 -15.58
N VAL A 214 -32.14 3.52 -15.83
CA VAL A 214 -32.99 3.04 -16.94
C VAL A 214 -34.43 2.91 -16.48
#